data_adc6a5254729d3b5894bc81c1fe50e81
#
_entry.id   adc6a5254729d3b5894bc81c1fe50e81
#
_cell.length_a   1.000
_cell.length_b   1.000
_cell.length_c   1.000
_cell.angle_alpha   90.00
_cell.angle_beta   90.00
_cell.angle_gamma   90.00
#
_symmetry.space_group_name_H-M   'P 1'
#
loop_
_entity.id
_entity.type
_entity.pdbx_description
1 polymer ?
#
loop_
_entity_poly.entity_id
_entity_poly.type
_entity_poly.pdbx_seq_one_letter_code
_entity_poly.pdbx_strand_id
1 'polypeptide(L)'
;MRRVFVASLILMGVCVATFVRAEVWQPLHEWTIEEESRFAAWCAEYVDENFFLNHRIPVDCADVPYGLRWIYARIRRLPVAATGRDGTLIGHWSGDWDYLPSHSRWDKDPRFRAALFTALGMTTTETIPNDTYPIEVIPANVNPGTVFLTTEGHTGVVARLVLDGSTIHPVQTWEASLPVKRQKLKMRDFLMHTPNAWNQSGLLKFRWPEKMDGDWRYIERQAQPAYSEEQYSPRFFSASPVYVDAVAKRIDPRQHDPREKAQRVIDYVVKMLDERVLIVLGGYGYCSEKPCPEGSDMWEAYSTPLRDRKIRLLFWYLDTIVEGNGLDLKPLLKRMKTIKFDIGNKKTIDLLHIYQNREWLSYDPDDPIEMRWGLMKCEMIRSRLQMVQQSVRFVEEAYGEKDPAYAQRIIGQYLEELEKLKKEEMASSCEQVVAGASQ
;
A
#
# COMPACT_ATOMS: atom_id res chain seq x y z
N MET A 1 -89.98 15.05 26.84
CA MET A 1 -88.66 14.89 27.52
C MET A 1 -87.67 14.24 26.52
N ARG A 2 -86.80 15.05 25.86
CA ARG A 2 -85.82 14.53 24.93
C ARG A 2 -84.49 14.51 25.68
N ARG A 3 -83.90 13.32 25.82
CA ARG A 3 -82.55 13.15 26.38
C ARG A 3 -81.50 13.29 25.29
N VAL A 4 -80.64 14.30 25.42
CA VAL A 4 -79.50 14.51 24.52
C VAL A 4 -78.32 13.72 25.15
N PHE A 5 -77.79 12.75 24.37
CA PHE A 5 -76.55 12.07 24.68
C PHE A 5 -75.37 12.87 24.05
N VAL A 6 -74.48 13.39 24.93
CA VAL A 6 -73.22 13.99 24.52
C VAL A 6 -72.20 12.88 24.52
N ALA A 7 -71.74 12.48 23.32
CA ALA A 7 -70.61 11.56 23.17
C ALA A 7 -69.30 12.35 23.21
N SER A 8 -68.49 12.21 24.28
CA SER A 8 -67.14 12.74 24.35
C SER A 8 -66.19 11.82 23.60
N LEU A 9 -65.65 12.28 22.45
CA LEU A 9 -64.58 11.63 21.75
C LEU A 9 -63.25 12.03 22.44
N ILE A 10 -62.64 11.07 23.13
CA ILE A 10 -61.26 11.20 23.64
C ILE A 10 -60.29 10.85 22.48
N LEU A 11 -59.67 11.85 21.88
CA LEU A 11 -58.58 11.67 20.93
C LEU A 11 -57.32 11.29 21.71
N MET A 12 -56.98 9.99 21.75
CA MET A 12 -55.67 9.52 22.19
C MET A 12 -54.64 9.83 21.09
N GLY A 13 -53.93 10.93 21.23
CA GLY A 13 -52.77 11.23 20.41
C GLY A 13 -51.65 10.24 20.75
N VAL A 14 -51.41 9.25 19.87
CA VAL A 14 -50.23 8.40 19.94
C VAL A 14 -49.05 9.24 19.53
N CYS A 15 -48.28 9.79 20.50
CA CYS A 15 -46.96 10.31 20.26
C CYS A 15 -46.07 9.12 19.88
N VAL A 16 -45.86 8.90 18.58
CA VAL A 16 -44.77 8.05 18.08
C VAL A 16 -43.51 8.81 18.38
N ALA A 17 -42.87 8.50 19.51
CA ALA A 17 -41.50 8.93 19.79
C ALA A 17 -40.62 8.22 18.77
N THR A 18 -40.25 8.90 17.70
CA THR A 18 -39.12 8.48 16.86
C THR A 18 -37.88 8.51 17.74
N PHE A 19 -37.43 7.34 18.14
CA PHE A 19 -36.10 7.18 18.81
C PHE A 19 -35.05 7.59 17.78
N VAL A 20 -34.64 8.86 17.84
CA VAL A 20 -33.46 9.32 17.10
C VAL A 20 -32.26 8.66 17.78
N ARG A 21 -31.66 7.66 17.15
CA ARG A 21 -30.41 7.06 17.62
C ARG A 21 -29.35 8.15 17.74
N ALA A 22 -28.60 8.13 18.85
CA ALA A 22 -27.58 9.15 19.06
C ALA A 22 -26.38 8.86 18.17
N GLU A 23 -26.00 9.83 17.39
CA GLU A 23 -24.77 9.81 16.57
C GLU A 23 -23.53 9.57 17.43
N VAL A 24 -22.44 9.09 16.84
CA VAL A 24 -21.15 8.94 17.54
C VAL A 24 -20.67 10.30 18.05
N TRP A 25 -20.78 11.35 17.19
CA TRP A 25 -20.71 12.77 17.57
C TRP A 25 -21.46 13.63 16.56
N GLN A 26 -21.85 14.80 16.98
CA GLN A 26 -22.38 15.82 16.06
C GLN A 26 -21.22 16.64 15.49
N PRO A 27 -21.07 16.75 14.15
CA PRO A 27 -20.08 17.63 13.56
C PRO A 27 -20.40 19.09 13.89
N LEU A 28 -19.36 19.86 14.17
CA LEU A 28 -19.44 21.31 14.41
C LEU A 28 -18.72 22.12 13.30
N HIS A 29 -17.93 21.43 12.53
CA HIS A 29 -17.13 22.02 11.46
C HIS A 29 -17.26 21.15 10.21
N GLU A 30 -16.95 21.73 9.07
CA GLU A 30 -16.88 21.08 7.77
C GLU A 30 -15.42 20.96 7.33
N TRP A 31 -15.14 20.03 6.43
CA TRP A 31 -13.84 19.95 5.79
C TRP A 31 -13.65 21.14 4.85
N THR A 32 -12.51 21.79 4.95
CA THR A 32 -12.02 22.86 4.09
C THR A 32 -10.55 22.62 3.77
N ILE A 33 -10.00 23.40 2.85
CA ILE A 33 -8.55 23.35 2.53
C ILE A 33 -7.72 23.70 3.78
N GLU A 34 -8.19 24.65 4.60
CA GLU A 34 -7.54 25.05 5.85
C GLU A 34 -7.61 23.90 6.88
N GLU A 35 -8.73 23.17 6.94
CA GLU A 35 -8.86 22.04 7.87
C GLU A 35 -8.00 20.85 7.42
N GLU A 36 -7.84 20.60 6.11
CA GLU A 36 -6.85 19.64 5.57
C GLU A 36 -5.41 20.04 5.95
N SER A 37 -5.10 21.33 5.89
CA SER A 37 -3.79 21.85 6.31
C SER A 37 -3.55 21.65 7.81
N ARG A 38 -4.59 21.84 8.64
CA ARG A 38 -4.53 21.54 10.09
C ARG A 38 -4.40 20.06 10.37
N PHE A 39 -5.07 19.20 9.58
CA PHE A 39 -4.88 17.73 9.66
C PHE A 39 -3.44 17.36 9.35
N ALA A 40 -2.85 17.92 8.32
CA ALA A 40 -1.45 17.69 7.98
C ALA A 40 -0.50 18.14 9.10
N ALA A 41 -0.73 19.34 9.67
CA ALA A 41 0.05 19.85 10.79
C ALA A 41 -0.10 18.94 12.03
N TRP A 42 -1.31 18.47 12.33
CA TRP A 42 -1.57 17.54 13.43
C TRP A 42 -0.86 16.20 13.21
N CYS A 43 -0.89 15.65 12.00
CA CYS A 43 -0.14 14.43 11.67
C CYS A 43 1.36 14.64 11.89
N ALA A 44 1.92 15.78 11.46
CA ALA A 44 3.34 16.08 11.63
C ALA A 44 3.76 16.22 13.10
N GLU A 45 2.89 16.77 13.95
CA GLU A 45 3.19 17.08 15.35
C GLU A 45 2.95 15.90 16.28
N TYR A 46 1.86 15.13 16.07
CA TYR A 46 1.40 14.15 17.05
C TYR A 46 1.58 12.69 16.61
N VAL A 47 1.82 12.41 15.32
CA VAL A 47 1.96 11.04 14.84
C VAL A 47 3.43 10.66 14.82
N ASP A 48 3.79 9.75 15.71
CA ASP A 48 5.11 9.11 15.81
C ASP A 48 5.02 7.59 15.64
N GLU A 49 6.16 6.92 15.74
CA GLU A 49 6.22 5.45 15.65
C GLU A 49 5.35 4.72 16.67
N ASN A 50 5.08 5.34 17.83
CA ASN A 50 4.36 4.74 18.94
C ASN A 50 2.88 5.18 19.00
N PHE A 51 2.41 6.03 18.08
CA PHE A 51 1.08 6.64 18.16
C PHE A 51 -0.03 5.60 18.42
N PHE A 52 -0.20 4.62 17.54
CA PHE A 52 -1.24 3.60 17.71
C PHE A 52 -0.97 2.66 18.91
N LEU A 53 0.31 2.35 19.16
CA LEU A 53 0.72 1.53 20.29
C LEU A 53 0.33 2.18 21.64
N ASN A 54 0.63 3.47 21.80
CA ASN A 54 0.33 4.25 23.01
C ASN A 54 -1.18 4.36 23.24
N HIS A 55 -1.97 4.45 22.17
CA HIS A 55 -3.43 4.51 22.24
C HIS A 55 -4.10 3.13 22.25
N ARG A 56 -3.32 2.04 22.28
CA ARG A 56 -3.81 0.65 22.30
C ARG A 56 -4.76 0.33 21.14
N ILE A 57 -4.44 0.82 19.95
CA ILE A 57 -5.19 0.56 18.73
C ILE A 57 -4.37 -0.47 17.92
N PRO A 58 -4.86 -1.70 17.73
CA PRO A 58 -4.25 -2.63 16.79
C PRO A 58 -4.47 -2.12 15.37
N VAL A 59 -3.45 -2.22 14.53
CA VAL A 59 -3.48 -1.72 13.15
C VAL A 59 -2.72 -2.65 12.21
N ASP A 60 -3.16 -2.67 10.95
CA ASP A 60 -2.37 -3.06 9.78
C ASP A 60 -2.13 -1.87 8.86
N CYS A 61 -1.76 -2.11 7.59
CA CYS A 61 -1.44 -1.03 6.66
C CYS A 61 -2.67 -0.18 6.31
N ALA A 62 -3.87 -0.77 6.13
CA ALA A 62 -5.10 -0.05 5.80
C ALA A 62 -5.62 0.77 6.98
N ASP A 63 -5.43 0.27 8.19
CA ASP A 63 -5.90 0.92 9.41
C ASP A 63 -5.22 2.26 9.69
N VAL A 64 -3.97 2.43 9.23
CA VAL A 64 -3.20 3.65 9.51
C VAL A 64 -3.89 4.90 8.95
N PRO A 65 -4.18 5.01 7.63
CA PRO A 65 -4.84 6.20 7.08
C PRO A 65 -6.24 6.41 7.67
N TYR A 66 -7.07 5.37 7.79
CA TYR A 66 -8.41 5.49 8.35
C TYR A 66 -8.36 5.90 9.83
N GLY A 67 -7.51 5.28 10.62
CA GLY A 67 -7.37 5.58 12.04
C GLY A 67 -6.99 7.05 12.29
N LEU A 68 -6.02 7.57 11.56
CA LEU A 68 -5.61 8.96 11.69
C LEU A 68 -6.74 9.91 11.25
N ARG A 69 -7.42 9.63 10.13
CA ARG A 69 -8.53 10.46 9.64
C ARG A 69 -9.69 10.51 10.63
N TRP A 70 -10.12 9.37 11.15
CA TRP A 70 -11.21 9.26 12.12
C TRP A 70 -10.88 9.93 13.45
N ILE A 71 -9.66 9.72 13.99
CA ILE A 71 -9.22 10.32 15.24
C ILE A 71 -9.21 11.85 15.12
N TYR A 72 -8.61 12.39 14.05
CA TYR A 72 -8.59 13.83 13.83
C TYR A 72 -10.00 14.40 13.65
N ALA A 73 -10.85 13.76 12.85
CA ALA A 73 -12.24 14.17 12.67
C ALA A 73 -12.99 14.22 14.01
N ARG A 74 -12.79 13.22 14.89
CA ARG A 74 -13.37 13.24 16.23
C ARG A 74 -12.85 14.38 17.10
N ILE A 75 -11.54 14.67 17.08
CA ILE A 75 -10.91 15.79 17.82
C ILE A 75 -11.52 17.12 17.37
N ARG A 76 -11.66 17.33 16.05
CA ARG A 76 -12.14 18.57 15.47
C ARG A 76 -13.65 18.62 15.28
N ARG A 77 -14.36 17.54 15.57
CA ARG A 77 -15.80 17.38 15.33
C ARG A 77 -16.17 17.65 13.86
N LEU A 78 -15.40 17.04 12.96
CA LEU A 78 -15.61 17.05 11.52
C LEU A 78 -16.44 15.84 11.10
N PRO A 79 -17.15 15.88 9.97
CA PRO A 79 -17.76 14.70 9.41
C PRO A 79 -16.68 13.71 8.92
N VAL A 80 -16.91 12.41 9.13
CA VAL A 80 -16.04 11.34 8.63
C VAL A 80 -16.87 10.13 8.25
N ALA A 81 -16.39 9.40 7.26
CA ALA A 81 -16.98 8.15 6.82
C ALA A 81 -15.90 7.14 6.40
N ALA A 82 -16.32 5.88 6.24
CA ALA A 82 -15.56 4.80 5.63
C ALA A 82 -16.52 3.84 4.93
N THR A 83 -16.11 3.32 3.78
CA THR A 83 -16.85 2.31 3.02
C THR A 83 -16.33 0.92 3.37
N GLY A 84 -17.21 0.06 3.87
CA GLY A 84 -16.90 -1.34 4.13
C GLY A 84 -16.75 -2.17 2.85
N ARG A 85 -16.24 -3.39 3.00
CA ARG A 85 -16.09 -4.36 1.89
C ARG A 85 -17.42 -4.69 1.20
N ASP A 86 -18.51 -4.62 1.93
CA ASP A 86 -19.88 -4.85 1.42
C ASP A 86 -20.49 -3.62 0.73
N GLY A 87 -19.73 -2.51 0.64
CA GLY A 87 -20.20 -1.24 0.09
C GLY A 87 -20.96 -0.37 1.09
N THR A 88 -21.17 -0.82 2.33
CA THR A 88 -21.86 -0.04 3.37
C THR A 88 -21.02 1.16 3.76
N LEU A 89 -21.63 2.36 3.70
CA LEU A 89 -21.01 3.59 4.19
C LEU A 89 -21.36 3.79 5.65
N ILE A 90 -20.37 3.76 6.52
CA ILE A 90 -20.49 4.09 7.95
C ILE A 90 -19.81 5.41 8.26
N GLY A 91 -20.28 6.11 9.28
CA GLY A 91 -19.70 7.40 9.64
C GLY A 91 -20.06 7.85 11.04
N HIS A 92 -19.65 9.08 11.38
CA HIS A 92 -19.92 9.70 12.68
C HIS A 92 -21.43 9.75 13.02
N TRP A 93 -22.30 9.65 12.02
CA TRP A 93 -23.77 9.64 12.17
C TRP A 93 -24.35 8.28 12.54
N SER A 94 -23.58 7.20 12.47
CA SER A 94 -24.07 5.86 12.76
C SER A 94 -24.48 5.73 14.24
N GLY A 95 -25.71 5.26 14.46
CA GLY A 95 -26.30 5.16 15.79
C GLY A 95 -26.10 3.81 16.48
N ASP A 96 -25.26 2.93 15.95
CA ASP A 96 -25.12 1.55 16.42
C ASP A 96 -24.45 1.45 17.79
N TRP A 97 -23.82 2.52 18.27
CA TRP A 97 -23.12 2.60 19.53
C TRP A 97 -23.76 3.60 20.52
N ASP A 98 -25.02 3.98 20.32
CA ASP A 98 -25.74 4.96 21.14
C ASP A 98 -25.90 4.52 22.61
N TYR A 99 -25.86 3.20 22.87
CA TYR A 99 -25.87 2.60 24.20
C TYR A 99 -24.56 2.82 24.99
N LEU A 100 -23.47 3.20 24.32
CA LEU A 100 -22.19 3.49 24.98
C LEU A 100 -22.13 4.96 25.39
N PRO A 101 -21.52 5.26 26.55
CA PRO A 101 -21.31 6.64 26.96
C PRO A 101 -20.32 7.34 26.03
N SER A 102 -20.52 8.63 25.79
CA SER A 102 -19.52 9.46 25.09
C SER A 102 -18.65 10.22 26.09
N HIS A 103 -17.43 10.57 25.67
CA HIS A 103 -16.48 11.33 26.47
C HIS A 103 -15.88 12.47 25.62
N SER A 104 -15.50 13.58 26.26
CA SER A 104 -14.91 14.73 25.56
C SER A 104 -13.56 14.41 24.89
N ARG A 105 -12.74 13.60 25.55
CA ARG A 105 -11.47 13.10 25.00
C ARG A 105 -11.71 11.85 24.17
N TRP A 106 -11.27 11.85 22.92
CA TRP A 106 -11.43 10.77 21.97
C TRP A 106 -10.83 9.42 22.44
N ASP A 107 -9.66 9.47 23.10
CA ASP A 107 -8.93 8.29 23.61
C ASP A 107 -9.64 7.61 24.79
N LYS A 108 -10.55 8.33 25.47
CA LYS A 108 -11.37 7.85 26.58
C LYS A 108 -12.86 7.71 26.24
N ASP A 109 -13.25 7.94 24.98
CA ASP A 109 -14.63 7.87 24.51
C ASP A 109 -14.98 6.45 24.06
N PRO A 110 -15.75 5.66 24.84
CA PRO A 110 -16.09 4.28 24.46
C PRO A 110 -16.91 4.22 23.18
N ARG A 111 -17.85 5.16 22.99
CA ARG A 111 -18.70 5.23 21.78
C ARG A 111 -17.85 5.46 20.54
N PHE A 112 -16.97 6.45 20.55
CA PHE A 112 -16.05 6.71 19.45
C PHE A 112 -15.11 5.53 19.19
N ARG A 113 -14.54 4.94 20.25
CA ARG A 113 -13.62 3.81 20.07
C ARG A 113 -14.30 2.59 19.46
N ALA A 114 -15.55 2.30 19.83
CA ALA A 114 -16.32 1.23 19.21
C ALA A 114 -16.57 1.49 17.73
N ALA A 115 -16.98 2.71 17.37
CA ALA A 115 -17.17 3.13 15.98
C ALA A 115 -15.85 3.07 15.18
N LEU A 116 -14.75 3.55 15.74
CA LEU A 116 -13.42 3.48 15.14
C LEU A 116 -13.01 2.03 14.85
N PHE A 117 -13.11 1.14 15.83
CA PHE A 117 -12.73 -0.26 15.64
C PHE A 117 -13.62 -0.98 14.61
N THR A 118 -14.90 -0.61 14.53
CA THR A 118 -15.77 -1.14 13.48
C THR A 118 -15.33 -0.63 12.11
N ALA A 119 -15.04 0.67 11.97
CA ALA A 119 -14.52 1.23 10.73
C ALA A 119 -13.24 0.53 10.28
N LEU A 120 -12.26 0.37 11.18
CA LEU A 120 -11.00 -0.32 10.89
C LEU A 120 -11.24 -1.80 10.50
N GLY A 121 -12.13 -2.50 11.18
CA GLY A 121 -12.44 -3.90 10.87
C GLY A 121 -13.23 -4.12 9.57
N MET A 122 -13.91 -3.10 9.05
CA MET A 122 -14.70 -3.16 7.81
C MET A 122 -13.89 -2.73 6.58
N THR A 123 -12.83 -1.96 6.79
CA THR A 123 -12.01 -1.39 5.70
C THR A 123 -10.80 -2.25 5.40
N THR A 124 -10.30 -2.13 4.19
CA THR A 124 -9.08 -2.77 3.70
C THR A 124 -8.41 -1.90 2.64
N THR A 125 -7.28 -2.32 2.14
CA THR A 125 -6.64 -1.66 0.99
C THR A 125 -7.53 -1.64 -0.25
N GLU A 126 -8.43 -2.61 -0.42
CA GLU A 126 -9.38 -2.66 -1.53
C GLU A 126 -10.51 -1.63 -1.40
N THR A 127 -10.83 -1.18 -0.17
CA THR A 127 -11.87 -0.16 0.05
C THR A 127 -11.37 1.27 -0.04
N ILE A 128 -10.05 1.50 0.11
CA ILE A 128 -9.43 2.84 0.02
C ILE A 128 -9.85 3.61 -1.25
N PRO A 129 -9.91 2.98 -2.44
CA PRO A 129 -10.37 3.66 -3.65
C PRO A 129 -11.79 4.25 -3.54
N ASN A 130 -12.67 3.69 -2.74
CA ASN A 130 -14.04 4.21 -2.56
C ASN A 130 -14.04 5.52 -1.77
N ASP A 131 -13.13 5.65 -0.83
CA ASP A 131 -13.09 6.71 0.18
C ASP A 131 -12.06 7.81 -0.14
N THR A 132 -11.31 7.66 -1.23
CA THR A 132 -10.23 8.56 -1.60
C THR A 132 -10.32 9.06 -3.05
N TYR A 133 -9.48 10.01 -3.39
CA TYR A 133 -9.32 10.54 -4.74
C TYR A 133 -7.85 10.85 -5.03
N PRO A 134 -7.41 10.73 -6.30
CA PRO A 134 -6.05 11.07 -6.71
C PRO A 134 -5.83 12.58 -6.69
N ILE A 135 -4.60 12.99 -6.34
CA ILE A 135 -4.23 14.39 -6.19
C ILE A 135 -3.13 14.81 -7.17
N GLU A 136 -3.06 16.11 -7.42
CA GLU A 136 -1.90 16.72 -8.06
C GLU A 136 -0.66 16.54 -7.18
N VAL A 137 0.43 16.02 -7.78
CA VAL A 137 1.66 15.68 -7.07
C VAL A 137 2.59 16.89 -7.00
N ILE A 138 2.31 17.78 -6.05
CA ILE A 138 3.13 18.95 -5.71
C ILE A 138 3.32 19.05 -4.19
N PRO A 139 4.34 19.76 -3.69
CA PRO A 139 4.61 19.88 -2.25
C PRO A 139 3.43 20.41 -1.43
N ALA A 140 2.59 21.26 -2.02
CA ALA A 140 1.41 21.81 -1.35
C ALA A 140 0.34 20.74 -1.05
N ASN A 141 0.23 19.72 -1.89
CA ASN A 141 -0.79 18.69 -1.78
C ASN A 141 -0.26 17.40 -1.12
N VAL A 142 1.02 17.06 -1.35
CA VAL A 142 1.69 15.90 -0.75
C VAL A 142 2.26 16.31 0.60
N ASN A 143 1.50 16.11 1.66
CA ASN A 143 1.82 16.56 3.02
C ASN A 143 1.49 15.45 4.04
N PRO A 144 1.90 15.58 5.31
CA PRO A 144 1.61 14.57 6.33
C PRO A 144 0.13 14.19 6.36
N GLY A 145 -0.17 12.90 6.42
CA GLY A 145 -1.54 12.37 6.34
C GLY A 145 -2.05 12.12 4.91
N THR A 146 -1.32 12.55 3.86
CA THR A 146 -1.61 12.11 2.47
C THR A 146 -1.47 10.59 2.38
N VAL A 147 -2.48 9.93 1.85
CA VAL A 147 -2.50 8.47 1.69
C VAL A 147 -1.70 8.08 0.45
N PHE A 148 -0.99 6.97 0.50
CA PHE A 148 -0.52 6.30 -0.70
C PHE A 148 -1.13 4.89 -0.76
N LEU A 149 -1.44 4.42 -1.96
CA LEU A 149 -1.92 3.07 -2.22
C LEU A 149 -1.11 2.48 -3.37
N THR A 150 -0.42 1.38 -3.12
CA THR A 150 0.33 0.67 -4.17
C THR A 150 -0.58 -0.23 -5.00
N THR A 151 -0.14 -0.58 -6.20
CA THR A 151 -0.86 -1.51 -7.08
C THR A 151 -1.03 -2.90 -6.48
N GLU A 152 -0.16 -3.26 -5.54
CA GLU A 152 -0.16 -4.54 -4.83
C GLU A 152 -1.02 -4.55 -3.57
N GLY A 153 -1.75 -3.46 -3.30
CA GLY A 153 -2.62 -3.37 -2.14
C GLY A 153 -1.88 -3.08 -0.82
N HIS A 154 -0.72 -2.42 -0.84
CA HIS A 154 -0.08 -1.89 0.36
C HIS A 154 -0.33 -0.38 0.48
N THR A 155 -0.47 0.12 1.71
CA THR A 155 -0.80 1.52 1.97
C THR A 155 -0.16 2.05 3.26
N GLY A 156 -0.24 3.34 3.43
CA GLY A 156 0.14 4.10 4.60
C GLY A 156 -0.10 5.59 4.35
N VAL A 157 0.57 6.43 5.09
CA VAL A 157 0.45 7.89 4.94
C VAL A 157 1.81 8.55 4.82
N VAL A 158 1.86 9.68 4.15
CA VAL A 158 3.03 10.57 4.18
C VAL A 158 3.26 11.01 5.63
N ALA A 159 4.51 10.83 6.10
CA ALA A 159 4.96 11.24 7.42
C ALA A 159 5.53 12.67 7.40
N ARG A 160 6.40 12.93 6.43
CA ARG A 160 7.06 14.24 6.24
C ARG A 160 7.72 14.35 4.88
N LEU A 161 8.09 15.57 4.52
CA LEU A 161 8.97 15.86 3.40
C LEU A 161 10.38 16.18 3.92
N VAL A 162 11.39 15.58 3.31
CA VAL A 162 12.82 15.77 3.61
C VAL A 162 13.47 16.33 2.36
N LEU A 163 13.65 17.65 2.34
CA LEU A 163 14.04 18.35 1.13
C LEU A 163 15.53 18.75 1.10
N ASP A 164 16.35 18.27 2.02
CA ASP A 164 17.79 18.56 2.11
C ASP A 164 18.68 17.54 1.38
N GLY A 165 18.07 16.55 0.71
CA GLY A 165 18.78 15.49 0.00
C GLY A 165 19.40 14.42 0.89
N SER A 166 19.13 14.44 2.21
CA SER A 166 19.70 13.45 3.15
C SER A 166 19.08 12.06 3.05
N THR A 167 17.92 11.91 2.38
CA THR A 167 17.21 10.66 2.16
C THR A 167 17.28 10.21 0.71
N ILE A 168 16.90 8.95 0.42
CA ILE A 168 16.84 8.47 -0.96
C ILE A 168 15.64 9.05 -1.72
N HIS A 169 14.57 9.43 -0.99
CA HIS A 169 13.36 10.03 -1.55
C HIS A 169 12.89 11.19 -0.67
N PRO A 170 12.43 12.33 -1.25
CA PRO A 170 12.00 13.47 -0.46
C PRO A 170 10.73 13.23 0.35
N VAL A 171 9.95 12.21 0.03
CA VAL A 171 8.76 11.80 0.79
C VAL A 171 9.11 10.64 1.69
N GLN A 172 8.82 10.77 2.99
CA GLN A 172 8.86 9.66 3.93
C GLN A 172 7.44 9.31 4.39
N THR A 173 7.21 8.03 4.68
CA THR A 173 5.89 7.47 4.99
C THR A 173 5.86 6.81 6.36
N TRP A 174 4.67 6.81 6.99
CA TRP A 174 4.34 5.92 8.10
C TRP A 174 3.59 4.69 7.57
N GLU A 175 4.09 3.52 7.90
CA GLU A 175 3.54 2.23 7.45
C GLU A 175 3.37 1.27 8.64
N ALA A 176 2.34 0.43 8.56
CA ALA A 176 2.19 -0.77 9.39
C ALA A 176 2.13 -2.01 8.49
N SER A 177 2.23 -3.19 9.08
CA SER A 177 2.24 -4.46 8.33
C SER A 177 1.21 -5.44 8.90
N LEU A 178 0.73 -6.34 8.08
CA LEU A 178 -0.03 -7.52 8.52
C LEU A 178 0.77 -8.37 9.52
N PRO A 179 0.11 -9.13 10.38
CA PRO A 179 -1.31 -9.11 10.68
C PRO A 179 -1.71 -7.90 11.53
N VAL A 180 -3.02 -7.63 11.65
CA VAL A 180 -3.56 -6.62 12.58
C VAL A 180 -3.08 -6.90 14.00
N LYS A 181 -2.32 -5.99 14.57
CA LYS A 181 -1.78 -6.09 15.94
C LYS A 181 -1.39 -4.74 16.52
N ARG A 182 -1.17 -4.69 17.81
CA ARG A 182 -0.53 -3.53 18.44
C ARG A 182 0.94 -3.51 18.02
N GLN A 183 1.30 -2.57 17.17
CA GLN A 183 2.65 -2.45 16.62
C GLN A 183 3.07 -0.99 16.49
N LYS A 184 4.38 -0.78 16.41
CA LYS A 184 4.95 0.52 16.05
C LYS A 184 4.77 0.77 14.57
N LEU A 185 4.52 2.01 14.20
CA LEU A 185 4.65 2.45 12.81
C LEU A 185 6.13 2.41 12.39
N LYS A 186 6.36 2.09 11.13
CA LYS A 186 7.69 2.11 10.52
C LYS A 186 7.80 3.31 9.61
N MET A 187 8.82 4.15 9.85
CA MET A 187 9.15 5.19 8.89
C MET A 187 9.93 4.59 7.72
N ARG A 188 9.48 4.87 6.50
CA ARG A 188 10.10 4.39 5.25
C ARG A 188 10.24 5.54 4.27
N ASP A 189 11.20 5.46 3.37
CA ASP A 189 11.20 6.30 2.18
C ASP A 189 10.10 5.81 1.24
N PHE A 190 9.44 6.74 0.56
CA PHE A 190 8.38 6.44 -0.38
C PHE A 190 8.90 5.61 -1.56
N LEU A 191 8.44 4.38 -1.66
CA LEU A 191 8.81 3.43 -2.70
C LEU A 191 7.55 2.81 -3.27
N MET A 192 7.21 3.20 -4.49
CA MET A 192 6.00 2.76 -5.17
C MET A 192 6.26 2.56 -6.66
N HIS A 193 5.75 1.45 -7.21
CA HIS A 193 5.67 1.23 -8.65
C HIS A 193 4.69 2.20 -9.31
N THR A 194 4.71 2.22 -10.63
CA THR A 194 3.78 3.04 -11.42
C THR A 194 2.33 2.78 -10.99
N PRO A 195 1.60 3.84 -10.61
CA PRO A 195 0.21 3.72 -10.19
C PRO A 195 -0.69 3.34 -11.37
N ASN A 196 -1.85 2.80 -11.05
CA ASN A 196 -2.83 2.39 -12.03
C ASN A 196 -4.17 3.09 -11.76
N ALA A 197 -4.70 3.78 -12.77
CA ALA A 197 -5.99 4.46 -12.69
C ALA A 197 -7.16 3.49 -12.42
N TRP A 198 -7.06 2.25 -12.89
CA TRP A 198 -8.13 1.26 -12.72
C TRP A 198 -8.36 0.88 -11.25
N ASN A 199 -7.30 0.65 -10.49
CA ASN A 199 -7.40 0.39 -9.05
C ASN A 199 -7.16 1.63 -8.20
N GLN A 200 -7.05 2.81 -8.83
CA GLN A 200 -6.84 4.11 -8.19
C GLN A 200 -5.68 4.12 -7.19
N SER A 201 -4.63 3.37 -7.49
CA SER A 201 -3.38 3.45 -6.73
C SER A 201 -2.71 4.81 -6.95
N GLY A 202 -1.76 5.18 -6.08
CA GLY A 202 -1.06 6.46 -6.18
C GLY A 202 -1.07 7.26 -4.88
N LEU A 203 -0.84 8.56 -4.99
CA LEU A 203 -0.96 9.53 -3.90
C LEU A 203 -2.40 10.08 -3.87
N LEU A 204 -3.04 9.95 -2.71
CA LEU A 204 -4.48 10.11 -2.55
C LEU A 204 -4.81 10.97 -1.33
N LYS A 205 -6.00 11.58 -1.32
CA LYS A 205 -6.62 12.18 -0.13
C LYS A 205 -8.00 11.61 0.11
N PHE A 206 -8.46 11.65 1.36
CA PHE A 206 -9.82 11.24 1.70
C PHE A 206 -10.86 12.20 1.13
N ARG A 207 -11.94 11.63 0.59
CA ARG A 207 -13.12 12.37 0.18
C ARG A 207 -13.81 12.99 1.40
N TRP A 208 -14.42 14.15 1.19
CA TRP A 208 -15.19 14.81 2.23
C TRP A 208 -16.63 14.31 2.21
N PRO A 209 -17.13 13.79 3.33
CA PRO A 209 -18.55 13.50 3.43
C PRO A 209 -19.36 14.78 3.69
N GLU A 210 -20.50 14.89 3.06
CA GLU A 210 -21.45 15.97 3.28
C GLU A 210 -22.89 15.42 3.42
N LYS A 211 -23.77 16.21 4.05
CA LYS A 211 -25.17 15.85 4.19
C LYS A 211 -25.96 16.44 3.03
N MET A 212 -26.54 15.59 2.17
CA MET A 212 -27.35 15.99 1.01
C MET A 212 -28.69 15.30 1.09
N ASP A 213 -29.77 16.07 0.98
CA ASP A 213 -31.18 15.57 1.03
C ASP A 213 -31.50 14.73 2.28
N GLY A 214 -30.79 14.99 3.40
CA GLY A 214 -30.96 14.26 4.66
C GLY A 214 -29.97 13.12 4.88
N ASP A 215 -29.33 12.62 3.84
CA ASP A 215 -28.39 11.50 3.88
C ASP A 215 -26.93 11.94 3.78
N TRP A 216 -26.03 11.20 4.45
CA TRP A 216 -24.61 11.41 4.33
C TRP A 216 -24.04 10.67 3.12
N ARG A 217 -23.27 11.37 2.29
CA ARG A 217 -22.57 10.83 1.12
C ARG A 217 -21.25 11.57 0.88
N TYR A 218 -20.36 10.98 0.11
CA TYR A 218 -19.16 11.67 -0.29
C TYR A 218 -19.41 12.69 -1.41
N ILE A 219 -18.79 13.86 -1.29
CA ILE A 219 -18.64 14.81 -2.41
C ILE A 219 -17.97 14.07 -3.59
N GLU A 220 -18.40 14.36 -4.81
CA GLU A 220 -17.81 13.78 -6.01
C GLU A 220 -16.31 14.04 -6.07
N ARG A 221 -15.53 13.03 -6.57
CA ARG A 221 -14.06 13.11 -6.59
C ARG A 221 -13.54 14.34 -7.32
N GLN A 222 -14.12 14.65 -8.48
CA GLN A 222 -13.74 15.77 -9.33
C GLN A 222 -14.01 17.13 -8.68
N ALA A 223 -14.91 17.19 -7.72
CA ALA A 223 -15.21 18.40 -6.95
C ALA A 223 -14.34 18.54 -5.69
N GLN A 224 -13.48 17.56 -5.39
CA GLN A 224 -12.57 17.62 -4.25
C GLN A 224 -11.39 18.56 -4.52
N PRO A 225 -10.86 19.23 -3.49
CA PRO A 225 -9.67 20.07 -3.64
C PRO A 225 -8.45 19.29 -4.13
N ALA A 226 -7.67 19.90 -5.02
CA ALA A 226 -6.45 19.29 -5.58
C ALA A 226 -6.66 17.96 -6.34
N TYR A 227 -7.91 17.62 -6.72
CA TYR A 227 -8.17 16.46 -7.58
C TYR A 227 -7.35 16.56 -8.86
N SER A 228 -6.65 15.47 -9.19
CA SER A 228 -5.90 15.35 -10.43
C SER A 228 -5.59 13.90 -10.74
N GLU A 229 -5.79 13.52 -11.99
CA GLU A 229 -5.40 12.22 -12.54
C GLU A 229 -4.04 12.25 -13.24
N GLU A 230 -3.27 13.34 -13.08
CA GLU A 230 -2.00 13.52 -13.80
C GLU A 230 -1.01 12.38 -13.59
N GLN A 231 -0.99 11.78 -12.38
CA GLN A 231 -0.08 10.69 -12.04
C GLN A 231 -0.32 9.40 -12.85
N TYR A 232 -1.43 9.33 -13.61
CA TYR A 232 -1.73 8.27 -14.56
C TYR A 232 -1.42 8.66 -16.02
N SER A 233 -1.04 9.92 -16.25
CA SER A 233 -0.79 10.47 -17.58
C SER A 233 0.65 10.23 -18.03
N PRO A 234 0.91 9.94 -19.33
CA PRO A 234 2.27 9.88 -19.87
C PRO A 234 3.09 11.15 -19.61
N ARG A 235 2.44 12.32 -19.46
CA ARG A 235 3.13 13.58 -19.15
C ARG A 235 3.77 13.58 -17.77
N PHE A 236 3.21 12.84 -16.82
CA PHE A 236 3.78 12.69 -15.48
C PHE A 236 5.18 12.08 -15.53
N PHE A 237 5.40 11.18 -16.48
CA PHE A 237 6.64 10.45 -16.67
C PHE A 237 7.64 11.16 -17.60
N SER A 238 7.37 12.38 -18.05
CA SER A 238 8.26 13.15 -18.93
C SER A 238 9.64 13.40 -18.33
N ALA A 239 9.73 13.52 -16.99
CA ALA A 239 10.98 13.75 -16.26
C ALA A 239 11.70 12.45 -15.87
N SER A 240 10.99 11.32 -15.80
CA SER A 240 11.53 10.00 -15.48
C SER A 240 10.52 8.90 -15.83
N PRO A 241 10.96 7.77 -16.40
CA PRO A 241 10.10 6.62 -16.65
C PRO A 241 9.73 5.84 -15.37
N VAL A 242 10.41 6.11 -14.25
CA VAL A 242 10.18 5.45 -12.96
C VAL A 242 9.38 6.38 -12.05
N TYR A 243 8.20 5.91 -11.61
CA TYR A 243 7.25 6.72 -10.83
C TYR A 243 7.88 7.35 -9.57
N VAL A 244 8.63 6.56 -8.81
CA VAL A 244 9.31 7.05 -7.60
C VAL A 244 10.25 8.22 -7.90
N ASP A 245 10.96 8.21 -9.01
CA ASP A 245 11.84 9.31 -9.42
C ASP A 245 11.05 10.49 -9.98
N ALA A 246 9.96 10.25 -10.71
CA ALA A 246 9.07 11.30 -11.20
C ALA A 246 8.44 12.08 -10.04
N VAL A 247 7.95 11.39 -9.01
CA VAL A 247 7.45 12.00 -7.76
C VAL A 247 8.55 12.80 -7.07
N ALA A 248 9.74 12.20 -6.90
CA ALA A 248 10.87 12.87 -6.23
C ALA A 248 11.21 14.22 -6.89
N LYS A 249 11.30 14.26 -8.23
CA LYS A 249 11.61 15.47 -9.01
C LYS A 249 10.52 16.54 -8.92
N ARG A 250 9.26 16.16 -8.77
CA ARG A 250 8.15 17.10 -8.58
C ARG A 250 8.08 17.69 -7.16
N ILE A 251 8.37 16.84 -6.17
CA ILE A 251 8.36 17.26 -4.76
C ILE A 251 9.61 18.07 -4.41
N ASP A 252 10.77 17.68 -4.94
CA ASP A 252 12.02 18.41 -4.76
C ASP A 252 12.74 18.58 -6.10
N PRO A 253 12.49 19.68 -6.82
CA PRO A 253 13.13 19.94 -8.11
C PRO A 253 14.60 20.35 -7.99
N ARG A 254 15.12 20.54 -6.76
CA ARG A 254 16.53 20.88 -6.56
C ARG A 254 17.43 19.72 -6.98
N GLN A 255 18.57 20.07 -7.56
CA GLN A 255 19.56 19.08 -7.93
C GLN A 255 20.44 18.75 -6.71
N HIS A 256 20.30 17.55 -6.21
CA HIS A 256 21.23 16.97 -5.23
C HIS A 256 22.33 16.20 -5.95
N ASP A 257 23.51 16.00 -5.30
CA ASP A 257 24.59 15.22 -5.89
C ASP A 257 24.08 13.81 -6.25
N PRO A 258 24.03 13.46 -7.55
CA PRO A 258 23.52 12.17 -7.97
C PRO A 258 24.40 11.00 -7.55
N ARG A 259 25.71 11.23 -7.31
CA ARG A 259 26.62 10.20 -6.83
C ARG A 259 26.31 9.85 -5.37
N GLU A 260 26.13 10.85 -4.53
CA GLU A 260 25.73 10.64 -3.15
C GLU A 260 24.35 9.99 -3.06
N LYS A 261 23.40 10.40 -3.91
CA LYS A 261 22.08 9.78 -3.98
C LYS A 261 22.17 8.30 -4.36
N ALA A 262 22.98 7.95 -5.37
CA ALA A 262 23.23 6.56 -5.77
C ALA A 262 23.84 5.74 -4.62
N GLN A 263 24.77 6.32 -3.86
CA GLN A 263 25.36 5.66 -2.69
C GLN A 263 24.31 5.38 -1.61
N ARG A 264 23.46 6.37 -1.29
CA ARG A 264 22.36 6.22 -0.32
C ARG A 264 21.35 5.13 -0.74
N VAL A 265 21.03 5.05 -2.04
CA VAL A 265 20.16 3.96 -2.55
C VAL A 265 20.80 2.60 -2.31
N ILE A 266 22.12 2.44 -2.56
CA ILE A 266 22.83 1.20 -2.27
C ILE A 266 22.77 0.87 -0.76
N ASP A 267 22.99 1.85 0.12
CA ASP A 267 22.92 1.64 1.57
C ASP A 267 21.51 1.24 2.02
N TYR A 268 20.50 1.81 1.39
CA TYR A 268 19.10 1.45 1.67
C TYR A 268 18.78 0.03 1.19
N VAL A 269 19.27 -0.37 0.02
CA VAL A 269 19.15 -1.76 -0.48
C VAL A 269 19.81 -2.73 0.50
N VAL A 270 21.01 -2.41 1.01
CA VAL A 270 21.71 -3.25 2.00
C VAL A 270 20.83 -3.46 3.23
N LYS A 271 20.27 -2.39 3.80
CA LYS A 271 19.34 -2.49 4.94
C LYS A 271 18.12 -3.37 4.65
N MET A 272 17.53 -3.25 3.45
CA MET A 272 16.39 -4.08 3.04
C MET A 272 16.80 -5.56 2.90
N LEU A 273 18.01 -5.82 2.41
CA LEU A 273 18.55 -7.18 2.25
C LEU A 273 18.92 -7.80 3.60
N ASP A 274 19.43 -7.04 4.57
CA ASP A 274 19.65 -7.54 5.94
C ASP A 274 18.34 -8.03 6.56
N GLU A 275 17.25 -7.27 6.42
CA GLU A 275 15.92 -7.71 6.85
C GLU A 275 15.48 -8.98 6.09
N ARG A 276 15.76 -9.07 4.78
CA ARG A 276 15.42 -10.22 3.95
C ARG A 276 16.18 -11.48 4.35
N VAL A 277 17.49 -11.34 4.66
CA VAL A 277 18.34 -12.45 5.15
C VAL A 277 17.68 -13.12 6.36
N LEU A 278 17.27 -12.33 7.36
CA LEU A 278 16.64 -12.87 8.58
C LEU A 278 15.35 -13.65 8.28
N ILE A 279 14.53 -13.15 7.36
CA ILE A 279 13.27 -13.81 6.99
C ILE A 279 13.53 -15.09 6.22
N VAL A 280 14.42 -15.05 5.22
CA VAL A 280 14.75 -16.22 4.40
C VAL A 280 15.39 -17.32 5.22
N LEU A 281 16.33 -16.96 6.13
CA LEU A 281 16.96 -17.95 7.02
C LEU A 281 15.96 -18.55 8.02
N GLY A 282 15.08 -17.71 8.59
CA GLY A 282 14.00 -18.18 9.47
C GLY A 282 13.06 -19.14 8.76
N GLY A 283 12.64 -18.78 7.54
CA GLY A 283 11.80 -19.62 6.69
C GLY A 283 12.49 -20.93 6.31
N TYR A 284 13.75 -20.87 5.88
CA TYR A 284 14.50 -22.06 5.51
C TYR A 284 14.62 -23.07 6.68
N GLY A 285 14.87 -22.58 7.90
CA GLY A 285 14.91 -23.42 9.09
C GLY A 285 13.57 -24.08 9.44
N TYR A 286 12.45 -23.44 9.12
CA TYR A 286 11.12 -23.95 9.43
C TYR A 286 10.49 -24.72 8.25
N CYS A 287 10.45 -24.12 7.07
CA CYS A 287 9.71 -24.63 5.91
C CYS A 287 10.43 -25.82 5.23
N SER A 288 11.74 -26.02 5.49
CA SER A 288 12.46 -27.22 5.04
C SER A 288 11.97 -28.50 5.74
N GLU A 289 11.41 -28.39 6.94
CA GLU A 289 10.87 -29.54 7.70
C GLU A 289 9.36 -29.68 7.51
N LYS A 290 8.65 -28.56 7.31
CA LYS A 290 7.20 -28.49 7.23
C LYS A 290 6.79 -27.48 6.17
N PRO A 291 6.06 -27.90 5.10
CA PRO A 291 5.63 -26.99 4.05
C PRO A 291 4.90 -25.74 4.58
N CYS A 292 5.16 -24.61 3.96
CA CYS A 292 4.57 -23.31 4.25
C CYS A 292 3.68 -22.86 3.07
N PRO A 293 2.51 -23.47 2.87
CA PRO A 293 1.69 -23.20 1.69
C PRO A 293 1.18 -21.76 1.69
N GLU A 294 1.00 -21.20 0.50
CA GLU A 294 0.49 -19.86 0.28
C GLU A 294 -0.84 -19.64 1.04
N GLY A 295 -0.96 -18.49 1.72
CA GLY A 295 -2.10 -18.15 2.57
C GLY A 295 -2.05 -18.71 3.99
N SER A 296 -1.01 -19.47 4.37
CA SER A 296 -0.79 -19.88 5.76
C SER A 296 -0.07 -18.79 6.56
N ASP A 297 -0.20 -18.81 7.90
CA ASP A 297 0.52 -17.88 8.79
C ASP A 297 2.04 -17.94 8.59
N MET A 298 2.57 -19.12 8.24
CA MET A 298 4.00 -19.31 8.00
C MET A 298 4.42 -18.76 6.63
N TRP A 299 3.57 -18.86 5.61
CA TRP A 299 3.78 -18.15 4.36
C TRP A 299 3.86 -16.64 4.59
N GLU A 300 2.90 -16.05 5.30
CA GLU A 300 2.90 -14.63 5.61
C GLU A 300 4.14 -14.19 6.41
N ALA A 301 4.66 -15.08 7.27
CA ALA A 301 5.85 -14.80 8.06
C ALA A 301 7.16 -14.84 7.26
N TYR A 302 7.27 -15.77 6.28
CA TYR A 302 8.55 -16.11 5.65
C TYR A 302 8.63 -15.86 4.15
N SER A 303 7.51 -15.60 3.46
CA SER A 303 7.54 -15.14 2.08
C SER A 303 8.06 -13.70 1.96
N THR A 304 8.57 -13.36 0.77
CA THR A 304 9.19 -12.06 0.57
C THR A 304 8.69 -11.26 -0.64
N PRO A 305 7.44 -11.45 -1.14
CA PRO A 305 7.02 -10.88 -2.42
C PRO A 305 7.09 -9.34 -2.46
N LEU A 306 6.52 -8.66 -1.46
CA LEU A 306 6.53 -7.19 -1.40
C LEU A 306 7.95 -6.64 -1.17
N ARG A 307 8.77 -7.35 -0.39
CA ARG A 307 10.13 -6.95 -0.12
C ARG A 307 11.01 -7.08 -1.37
N ASP A 308 10.87 -8.18 -2.10
CA ASP A 308 11.61 -8.42 -3.34
C ASP A 308 11.22 -7.42 -4.44
N ARG A 309 9.94 -7.03 -4.52
CA ARG A 309 9.49 -5.95 -5.39
C ARG A 309 10.13 -4.61 -5.02
N LYS A 310 10.17 -4.25 -3.73
CA LYS A 310 10.81 -3.01 -3.26
C LYS A 310 12.33 -3.02 -3.56
N ILE A 311 13.01 -4.16 -3.41
CA ILE A 311 14.44 -4.31 -3.75
C ILE A 311 14.66 -4.11 -5.26
N ARG A 312 13.84 -4.73 -6.12
CA ARG A 312 13.91 -4.51 -7.57
C ARG A 312 13.66 -3.05 -7.94
N LEU A 313 12.65 -2.42 -7.35
CA LEU A 313 12.35 -1.01 -7.58
C LEU A 313 13.52 -0.09 -7.20
N LEU A 314 14.20 -0.38 -6.09
CA LEU A 314 15.38 0.36 -5.67
C LEU A 314 16.53 0.23 -6.67
N PHE A 315 16.75 -0.95 -7.23
CA PHE A 315 17.77 -1.14 -8.26
C PHE A 315 17.40 -0.42 -9.57
N TRP A 316 16.13 -0.45 -10.00
CA TRP A 316 15.69 0.35 -11.14
C TRP A 316 15.80 1.85 -10.89
N TYR A 317 15.54 2.28 -9.67
CA TYR A 317 15.74 3.68 -9.27
C TYR A 317 17.23 4.06 -9.32
N LEU A 318 18.11 3.18 -8.86
CA LEU A 318 19.57 3.35 -8.99
C LEU A 318 20.00 3.47 -10.45
N ASP A 319 19.52 2.54 -11.31
CA ASP A 319 19.80 2.58 -12.75
C ASP A 319 19.35 3.92 -13.37
N THR A 320 18.14 4.38 -13.02
CA THR A 320 17.61 5.68 -13.48
C THR A 320 18.47 6.86 -13.03
N ILE A 321 18.99 6.84 -11.79
CA ILE A 321 19.89 7.89 -11.30
C ILE A 321 21.22 7.86 -12.10
N VAL A 322 21.79 6.68 -12.32
CA VAL A 322 23.05 6.50 -13.04
C VAL A 322 22.93 6.95 -14.48
N GLU A 323 21.95 6.42 -15.21
CA GLU A 323 21.71 6.69 -16.62
C GLU A 323 21.30 8.15 -16.86
N GLY A 324 20.33 8.64 -16.07
CA GLY A 324 19.79 10.00 -16.21
C GLY A 324 20.81 11.11 -15.91
N ASN A 325 21.91 10.81 -15.22
CA ASN A 325 22.95 11.76 -14.90
C ASN A 325 24.32 11.41 -15.54
N GLY A 326 24.37 10.40 -16.40
CA GLY A 326 25.61 9.97 -17.06
C GLY A 326 26.73 9.55 -16.11
N LEU A 327 26.37 8.93 -14.97
CA LEU A 327 27.37 8.49 -13.98
C LEU A 327 28.11 7.25 -14.48
N ASP A 328 29.41 7.17 -14.15
CA ASP A 328 30.15 5.91 -14.33
C ASP A 328 29.66 4.87 -13.30
N LEU A 329 29.11 3.77 -13.79
CA LEU A 329 28.60 2.67 -12.99
C LEU A 329 29.72 1.84 -12.33
N LYS A 330 30.94 1.82 -12.91
CA LYS A 330 32.05 0.95 -12.44
C LYS A 330 32.39 1.09 -10.96
N PRO A 331 32.50 2.30 -10.38
CA PRO A 331 32.77 2.43 -8.94
C PRO A 331 31.66 1.83 -8.08
N LEU A 332 30.39 1.95 -8.49
CA LEU A 332 29.24 1.40 -7.77
C LEU A 332 29.23 -0.13 -7.82
N LEU A 333 29.50 -0.74 -8.98
CA LEU A 333 29.64 -2.20 -9.12
C LEU A 333 30.80 -2.74 -8.28
N LYS A 334 31.95 -2.03 -8.26
CA LYS A 334 33.09 -2.40 -7.40
C LYS A 334 32.68 -2.39 -5.92
N ARG A 335 31.96 -1.36 -5.46
CA ARG A 335 31.44 -1.30 -4.09
C ARG A 335 30.48 -2.46 -3.81
N MET A 336 29.50 -2.73 -4.69
CA MET A 336 28.55 -3.82 -4.53
C MET A 336 29.26 -5.18 -4.37
N LYS A 337 30.37 -5.41 -5.07
CA LYS A 337 31.16 -6.64 -4.96
C LYS A 337 31.79 -6.84 -3.58
N THR A 338 32.03 -5.75 -2.84
CA THR A 338 32.61 -5.83 -1.48
C THR A 338 31.59 -6.10 -0.38
N ILE A 339 30.30 -5.83 -0.64
CA ILE A 339 29.22 -6.02 0.33
C ILE A 339 28.73 -7.47 0.24
N LYS A 340 28.84 -8.21 1.34
CA LYS A 340 28.54 -9.64 1.41
C LYS A 340 27.38 -9.93 2.35
N PHE A 341 26.57 -10.92 1.99
CA PHE A 341 25.48 -11.44 2.80
C PHE A 341 25.71 -12.92 3.06
N ASP A 342 25.58 -13.35 4.32
CA ASP A 342 25.48 -14.76 4.67
C ASP A 342 24.06 -15.23 4.36
N ILE A 343 23.95 -16.18 3.44
CA ILE A 343 22.67 -16.72 2.99
C ILE A 343 22.33 -18.08 3.60
N GLY A 344 23.12 -18.56 4.57
CA GLY A 344 23.00 -19.87 5.18
C GLY A 344 23.84 -20.95 4.46
N ASN A 345 23.86 -22.15 5.02
CA ASN A 345 24.64 -23.29 4.49
C ASN A 345 26.12 -22.97 4.26
N LYS A 346 26.72 -22.05 5.07
CA LYS A 346 28.09 -21.55 4.92
C LYS A 346 28.36 -20.89 3.55
N LYS A 347 27.30 -20.39 2.88
CA LYS A 347 27.41 -19.68 1.60
C LYS A 347 27.24 -18.19 1.81
N THR A 348 28.02 -17.43 1.06
CA THR A 348 27.91 -15.96 1.00
C THR A 348 27.74 -15.52 -0.45
N ILE A 349 26.95 -14.48 -0.66
CA ILE A 349 26.80 -13.81 -1.96
C ILE A 349 27.13 -12.33 -1.79
N ASP A 350 27.50 -11.65 -2.87
CA ASP A 350 27.69 -10.22 -2.84
C ASP A 350 26.48 -9.46 -3.41
N LEU A 351 26.43 -8.18 -3.09
CA LEU A 351 25.36 -7.30 -3.58
C LEU A 351 25.32 -7.23 -5.11
N LEU A 352 26.49 -7.35 -5.76
CA LEU A 352 26.59 -7.36 -7.23
C LEU A 352 25.84 -8.56 -7.83
N HIS A 353 26.00 -9.75 -7.22
CA HIS A 353 25.22 -10.92 -7.64
C HIS A 353 23.72 -10.66 -7.52
N ILE A 354 23.27 -10.10 -6.39
CA ILE A 354 21.83 -9.80 -6.19
C ILE A 354 21.35 -8.75 -7.19
N TYR A 355 22.12 -7.69 -7.45
CA TYR A 355 21.82 -6.68 -8.45
C TYR A 355 21.64 -7.28 -9.86
N GLN A 356 22.56 -8.17 -10.26
CA GLN A 356 22.52 -8.83 -11.56
C GLN A 356 21.38 -9.86 -11.70
N ASN A 357 20.97 -10.47 -10.59
CA ASN A 357 19.94 -11.51 -10.55
C ASN A 357 18.64 -11.07 -9.84
N ARG A 358 18.40 -9.75 -9.70
CA ARG A 358 17.28 -9.19 -8.97
C ARG A 358 15.90 -9.67 -9.43
N GLU A 359 15.77 -10.04 -10.69
CA GLU A 359 14.52 -10.58 -11.27
C GLU A 359 14.31 -12.07 -10.97
N TRP A 360 15.35 -12.75 -10.49
CA TRP A 360 15.39 -14.20 -10.29
C TRP A 360 15.42 -14.62 -8.83
N LEU A 361 15.16 -13.70 -7.92
CA LEU A 361 14.96 -14.01 -6.51
C LEU A 361 13.59 -14.68 -6.34
N SER A 362 13.55 -15.86 -5.68
CA SER A 362 12.28 -16.44 -5.30
C SER A 362 11.77 -15.83 -4.00
N TYR A 363 10.47 -15.60 -3.94
CA TYR A 363 9.76 -15.14 -2.75
C TYR A 363 9.14 -16.29 -1.94
N ASP A 364 9.12 -17.50 -2.49
CA ASP A 364 8.47 -18.68 -1.90
C ASP A 364 9.32 -19.28 -0.78
N PRO A 365 8.81 -19.38 0.47
CA PRO A 365 9.58 -19.96 1.57
C PRO A 365 9.86 -21.46 1.42
N ASP A 366 9.12 -22.18 0.59
CA ASP A 366 9.32 -23.63 0.32
C ASP A 366 10.42 -23.88 -0.72
N ASP A 367 10.84 -22.84 -1.45
CA ASP A 367 11.92 -22.96 -2.42
C ASP A 367 13.29 -23.17 -1.76
N PRO A 368 14.20 -23.90 -2.43
CA PRO A 368 15.58 -24.03 -2.00
C PRO A 368 16.26 -22.67 -1.75
N ILE A 369 17.12 -22.61 -0.74
CA ILE A 369 17.77 -21.34 -0.36
C ILE A 369 18.55 -20.72 -1.52
N GLU A 370 19.14 -21.53 -2.38
CA GLU A 370 19.82 -21.12 -3.60
C GLU A 370 18.87 -20.40 -4.58
N MET A 371 17.64 -20.91 -4.73
CA MET A 371 16.61 -20.31 -5.58
C MET A 371 16.13 -18.99 -4.97
N ARG A 372 15.97 -18.94 -3.63
CA ARG A 372 15.64 -17.72 -2.91
C ARG A 372 16.62 -16.56 -3.19
N TRP A 373 17.88 -16.89 -3.50
CA TRP A 373 18.94 -15.89 -3.77
C TRP A 373 19.38 -15.80 -5.23
N GLY A 374 18.61 -16.35 -6.15
CA GLY A 374 18.84 -16.25 -7.60
C GLY A 374 20.09 -17.03 -8.07
N LEU A 375 20.55 -18.01 -7.29
CA LEU A 375 21.65 -18.91 -7.68
C LEU A 375 21.19 -20.04 -8.62
N MET A 376 19.89 -20.26 -8.74
CA MET A 376 19.24 -21.27 -9.59
C MET A 376 18.40 -20.57 -10.68
N LYS A 377 19.03 -19.68 -11.43
CA LYS A 377 18.34 -18.85 -12.44
C LYS A 377 17.65 -19.70 -13.51
N CYS A 378 18.30 -20.75 -13.97
CA CYS A 378 17.73 -21.60 -15.02
C CYS A 378 16.48 -22.37 -14.57
N GLU A 379 16.50 -22.86 -13.35
CA GLU A 379 15.34 -23.52 -12.73
C GLU A 379 14.18 -22.54 -12.56
N MET A 380 14.47 -21.30 -12.13
CA MET A 380 13.48 -20.23 -12.02
C MET A 380 12.85 -19.88 -13.37
N ILE A 381 13.67 -19.77 -14.43
CA ILE A 381 13.17 -19.50 -15.78
C ILE A 381 12.23 -20.62 -16.21
N ARG A 382 12.62 -21.89 -16.04
CA ARG A 382 11.80 -23.05 -16.41
C ARG A 382 10.49 -23.10 -15.63
N SER A 383 10.54 -22.88 -14.32
CA SER A 383 9.34 -22.82 -13.47
C SER A 383 8.38 -21.73 -13.96
N ARG A 384 8.88 -20.52 -14.24
CA ARG A 384 8.05 -19.43 -14.77
C ARG A 384 7.49 -19.74 -16.15
N LEU A 385 8.28 -20.33 -17.05
CA LEU A 385 7.79 -20.78 -18.37
C LEU A 385 6.61 -21.75 -18.22
N GLN A 386 6.73 -22.72 -17.31
CA GLN A 386 5.65 -23.67 -17.03
C GLN A 386 4.41 -22.98 -16.46
N MET A 387 4.56 -22.07 -15.48
CA MET A 387 3.43 -21.34 -14.91
C MET A 387 2.70 -20.48 -15.95
N VAL A 388 3.45 -19.74 -16.78
CA VAL A 388 2.83 -18.88 -17.82
C VAL A 388 2.10 -19.75 -18.86
N GLN A 389 2.65 -20.91 -19.24
CA GLN A 389 1.97 -21.85 -20.14
C GLN A 389 0.67 -22.41 -19.52
N GLN A 390 0.67 -22.71 -18.21
CA GLN A 390 -0.53 -23.12 -17.50
C GLN A 390 -1.57 -22.00 -17.43
N SER A 391 -1.13 -20.76 -17.20
CA SER A 391 -2.01 -19.59 -17.16
C SER A 391 -2.67 -19.34 -18.52
N VAL A 392 -1.95 -19.51 -19.63
CA VAL A 392 -2.53 -19.42 -20.98
C VAL A 392 -3.66 -20.45 -21.15
N ARG A 393 -3.41 -21.71 -20.80
CA ARG A 393 -4.43 -22.78 -20.89
C ARG A 393 -5.64 -22.47 -20.02
N PHE A 394 -5.40 -22.06 -18.78
CA PHE A 394 -6.50 -21.69 -17.86
C PHE A 394 -7.38 -20.56 -18.41
N VAL A 395 -6.78 -19.50 -18.97
CA VAL A 395 -7.55 -18.39 -19.54
C VAL A 395 -8.34 -18.85 -20.78
N GLU A 396 -7.74 -19.70 -21.60
CA GLU A 396 -8.38 -20.26 -22.78
C GLU A 396 -9.60 -21.13 -22.41
N GLU A 397 -9.44 -22.02 -21.42
CA GLU A 397 -10.52 -22.90 -20.92
C GLU A 397 -11.63 -22.13 -20.18
N ALA A 398 -11.26 -21.15 -19.33
CA ALA A 398 -12.22 -20.45 -18.48
C ALA A 398 -13.01 -19.36 -19.21
N TYR A 399 -12.38 -18.68 -20.17
CA TYR A 399 -12.91 -17.46 -20.79
C TYR A 399 -12.98 -17.50 -22.31
N GLY A 400 -12.31 -18.45 -23.00
CA GLY A 400 -12.20 -18.49 -24.46
C GLY A 400 -13.56 -18.45 -25.18
N GLU A 401 -14.56 -19.17 -24.67
CA GLU A 401 -15.93 -19.13 -25.19
C GLU A 401 -16.81 -18.05 -24.56
N LYS A 402 -16.59 -17.71 -23.30
CA LYS A 402 -17.44 -16.78 -22.52
C LYS A 402 -17.15 -15.31 -22.80
N ASP A 403 -15.88 -14.96 -22.92
CA ASP A 403 -15.41 -13.61 -23.23
C ASP A 403 -14.14 -13.67 -24.10
N PRO A 404 -14.28 -13.93 -25.41
CA PRO A 404 -13.15 -14.11 -26.30
C PRO A 404 -12.22 -12.88 -26.37
N ALA A 405 -12.77 -11.68 -26.25
CA ALA A 405 -12.00 -10.43 -26.31
C ALA A 405 -11.10 -10.28 -25.07
N TYR A 406 -11.61 -10.59 -23.90
CA TYR A 406 -10.83 -10.63 -22.66
C TYR A 406 -9.75 -11.72 -22.74
N ALA A 407 -10.14 -12.95 -23.10
CA ALA A 407 -9.21 -14.07 -23.23
C ALA A 407 -8.06 -13.74 -24.18
N GLN A 408 -8.35 -13.24 -25.38
CA GLN A 408 -7.34 -12.89 -26.37
C GLN A 408 -6.36 -11.82 -25.87
N ARG A 409 -6.84 -10.81 -25.17
CA ARG A 409 -6.01 -9.76 -24.58
C ARG A 409 -5.06 -10.31 -23.51
N ILE A 410 -5.55 -11.14 -22.61
CA ILE A 410 -4.76 -11.71 -21.50
C ILE A 410 -3.76 -12.74 -22.04
N ILE A 411 -4.19 -13.61 -22.97
CA ILE A 411 -3.30 -14.56 -23.63
C ILE A 411 -2.18 -13.82 -24.37
N GLY A 412 -2.48 -12.71 -25.05
CA GLY A 412 -1.46 -11.88 -25.71
C GLY A 412 -0.35 -11.43 -24.75
N GLN A 413 -0.71 -10.97 -23.54
CA GLN A 413 0.26 -10.58 -22.51
C GLN A 413 1.13 -11.77 -22.05
N TYR A 414 0.52 -12.93 -21.85
CA TYR A 414 1.27 -14.14 -21.46
C TYR A 414 2.19 -14.63 -22.58
N LEU A 415 1.81 -14.51 -23.83
CA LEU A 415 2.67 -14.87 -24.98
C LEU A 415 3.90 -13.97 -25.07
N GLU A 416 3.74 -12.66 -24.83
CA GLU A 416 4.88 -11.73 -24.77
C GLU A 416 5.84 -12.09 -23.63
N GLU A 417 5.31 -12.46 -22.47
CA GLU A 417 6.11 -12.94 -21.34
C GLU A 417 6.85 -14.24 -21.66
N LEU A 418 6.18 -15.22 -22.31
CA LEU A 418 6.79 -16.46 -22.77
C LEU A 418 7.96 -16.20 -23.72
N GLU A 419 7.82 -15.29 -24.67
CA GLU A 419 8.92 -14.93 -25.58
C GLU A 419 10.10 -14.33 -24.85
N LYS A 420 9.83 -13.44 -23.88
CA LYS A 420 10.85 -12.83 -23.04
C LYS A 420 11.61 -13.88 -22.21
N LEU A 421 10.90 -14.81 -21.58
CA LEU A 421 11.49 -15.89 -20.79
C LEU A 421 12.32 -16.83 -21.65
N LYS A 422 11.87 -17.20 -22.84
CA LYS A 422 12.65 -18.03 -23.78
C LYS A 422 13.95 -17.34 -24.24
N LYS A 423 13.89 -16.05 -24.50
CA LYS A 423 15.10 -15.26 -24.83
C LYS A 423 16.08 -15.25 -23.65
N GLU A 424 15.58 -15.11 -22.43
CA GLU A 424 16.39 -15.12 -21.21
C GLU A 424 16.99 -16.52 -20.95
N GLU A 425 16.25 -17.60 -21.19
CA GLU A 425 16.73 -18.98 -21.10
C GLU A 425 17.91 -19.22 -22.05
N MET A 426 17.78 -18.82 -23.31
CA MET A 426 18.87 -18.91 -24.30
C MET A 426 20.07 -18.05 -23.90
N ALA A 427 19.85 -16.80 -23.48
CA ALA A 427 20.94 -15.89 -23.06
C ALA A 427 21.69 -16.40 -21.83
N SER A 428 21.02 -17.15 -20.96
CA SER A 428 21.59 -17.72 -19.73
C SER A 428 22.28 -19.07 -19.97
N SER A 429 22.31 -19.59 -21.20
CA SER A 429 22.89 -20.90 -21.57
C SER A 429 22.33 -22.07 -20.74
N CYS A 430 21.05 -21.98 -20.36
CA CYS A 430 20.41 -22.96 -19.49
C CYS A 430 20.28 -24.36 -20.12
N GLU A 431 20.35 -24.48 -21.44
CA GLU A 431 20.30 -25.78 -22.16
C GLU A 431 21.55 -26.62 -21.97
N GLN A 432 22.72 -26.00 -21.71
CA GLN A 432 23.99 -26.71 -21.59
C GLN A 432 24.17 -27.47 -20.26
N VAL A 433 23.40 -27.13 -19.22
CA VAL A 433 23.53 -27.75 -17.90
C VAL A 433 22.93 -29.17 -17.84
N VAL A 434 21.97 -29.49 -18.73
CA VAL A 434 21.34 -30.83 -18.77
C VAL A 434 22.20 -31.90 -19.45
N ALA A 435 23.10 -31.49 -20.37
CA ALA A 435 23.98 -32.43 -21.07
C ALA A 435 25.22 -32.85 -20.25
N GLY A 436 25.57 -32.11 -19.19
CA GLY A 436 26.73 -32.39 -18.33
C GLY A 436 26.45 -33.23 -17.09
N ALA A 437 25.18 -33.49 -16.74
CA ALA A 437 24.78 -34.28 -15.56
C ALA A 437 24.56 -35.78 -15.84
N SER A 438 24.83 -36.23 -17.09
CA SER A 438 24.67 -37.62 -17.51
C SER A 438 26.01 -38.28 -17.90
N GLN A 439 27.15 -37.82 -17.36
CA GLN A 439 28.43 -38.52 -17.46
C GLN A 439 28.99 -38.92 -16.10
#